data_ba330faa6d6c9522424c9efc7646e8f7
#
_entry.id   ba330faa6d6c9522424c9efc7646e8f7
#
_cell.length_a   1.000
_cell.length_b   1.000
_cell.length_c   1.000
_cell.angle_alpha   90.00
_cell.angle_beta   90.00
_cell.angle_gamma   90.00
#
_symmetry.space_group_name_H-M   'P 1'
#
loop_
_entity.id
_entity.type
_entity.pdbx_description
1 polymer ?
#
loop_
_entity_poly.entity_id
_entity_poly.type
_entity_poly.pdbx_seq_one_letter_code
_entity_poly.pdbx_strand_id
1 'polypeptide(L)'
;MKATARAHPIQGLVKYHGMRDPKLRLPYHDSISVCTAPSSTTTTVEFDPDADEDIFLIDGEAVEGRGAERIQAVVDHTRELAGIDYAVRFESENNFPSNVGFGSSSSGFAAAAMALSEAAGLDLTRPEISTIARRGSSSAARAVTGAFSQLYTGLNDDDCRSERIETELEDDLRIVAGLVPAYKETEQAHEEAAESHMFQARMAHIHGQIAEMRDALRAADFDRTFELAEHDSLSLTATTMTGPSGWVYWQPETIAIFNAVRELRDEGVPVYFSTDTGASVYVNTKADYADEVERAISDCGVETMVWEVGGPAKILPESDALF
;
A
#
# COMPACT_ATOMS: atom_id res chain seq x y z
N MET A 1 -12.29 25.77 3.68
CA MET A 1 -12.01 25.12 2.38
C MET A 1 -12.08 23.61 2.61
N LYS A 2 -12.98 22.90 1.92
CA LYS A 2 -13.33 21.49 2.23
C LYS A 2 -13.24 20.62 0.99
N ALA A 3 -12.75 19.41 1.13
CA ALA A 3 -12.73 18.40 0.06
C ALA A 3 -12.81 16.99 0.63
N THR A 4 -13.33 16.08 -0.19
CA THR A 4 -13.42 14.64 0.12
C THR A 4 -12.75 13.84 -0.98
N ALA A 5 -11.96 12.84 -0.60
CA ALA A 5 -11.30 11.96 -1.55
C ALA A 5 -11.40 10.48 -1.12
N ARG A 6 -11.25 9.58 -2.10
CA ARG A 6 -11.20 8.14 -1.89
C ARG A 6 -9.97 7.54 -2.55
N ALA A 7 -9.36 6.57 -1.87
CA ALA A 7 -8.26 5.79 -2.42
C ALA A 7 -8.38 4.31 -2.02
N HIS A 8 -7.77 3.44 -2.83
CA HIS A 8 -7.70 2.01 -2.59
C HIS A 8 -6.39 1.63 -1.89
N PRO A 9 -6.38 0.62 -1.01
CA PRO A 9 -5.15 0.07 -0.47
C PRO A 9 -4.33 -0.63 -1.56
N ILE A 10 -3.08 -0.94 -1.26
CA ILE A 10 -2.18 -1.61 -2.20
C ILE A 10 -1.72 -2.97 -1.71
N GLN A 11 -1.49 -3.87 -2.66
CA GLN A 11 -0.62 -5.04 -2.53
C GLN A 11 0.76 -4.70 -3.09
N GLY A 12 1.82 -4.95 -2.34
CA GLY A 12 3.19 -4.82 -2.84
C GLY A 12 3.56 -6.00 -3.77
N LEU A 13 4.03 -5.72 -4.98
CA LEU A 13 4.58 -6.71 -5.92
C LEU A 13 6.11 -6.79 -5.81
N VAL A 14 6.79 -5.65 -5.88
CA VAL A 14 8.18 -5.47 -5.43
C VAL A 14 8.16 -4.48 -4.28
N LYS A 15 8.39 -4.96 -3.07
CA LYS A 15 8.18 -4.22 -1.83
C LYS A 15 9.45 -3.46 -1.45
N TYR A 16 9.33 -2.19 -1.05
CA TYR A 16 10.45 -1.54 -0.37
C TYR A 16 10.62 -2.15 1.04
N HIS A 17 11.86 -2.22 1.51
CA HIS A 17 12.18 -2.65 2.86
C HIS A 17 13.33 -1.79 3.39
N GLY A 18 13.09 -1.16 4.55
CA GLY A 18 13.99 -0.16 5.12
C GLY A 18 13.84 1.23 4.51
N MET A 19 14.25 2.22 5.29
CA MET A 19 14.19 3.64 4.96
C MET A 19 15.59 4.25 5.04
N ARG A 20 16.03 4.93 3.98
CA ARG A 20 17.27 5.73 3.99
C ARG A 20 17.08 7.06 4.74
N ASP A 21 15.83 7.55 4.77
CA ASP A 21 15.40 8.69 5.58
C ASP A 21 14.03 8.38 6.19
N PRO A 22 13.97 7.98 7.48
CA PRO A 22 12.71 7.67 8.14
C PRO A 22 11.80 8.88 8.34
N LYS A 23 12.35 10.10 8.50
CA LYS A 23 11.57 11.31 8.71
C LYS A 23 10.81 11.71 7.45
N LEU A 24 11.48 11.68 6.31
CA LEU A 24 10.90 11.95 5.00
C LEU A 24 10.29 10.70 4.35
N ARG A 25 10.39 9.54 5.00
CA ARG A 25 9.92 8.23 4.52
C ARG A 25 10.46 7.87 3.14
N LEU A 26 11.75 8.13 2.92
CA LEU A 26 12.46 7.78 1.70
C LEU A 26 12.99 6.35 1.80
N PRO A 27 12.52 5.40 0.97
CA PRO A 27 13.03 4.04 0.98
C PRO A 27 14.41 3.94 0.34
N TYR A 28 15.11 2.81 0.56
CA TYR A 28 16.41 2.54 -0.04
C TYR A 28 16.33 2.25 -1.54
N HIS A 29 15.21 1.71 -2.03
CA HIS A 29 15.05 1.33 -3.43
C HIS A 29 13.60 1.52 -3.89
N ASP A 30 13.40 1.56 -5.19
CA ASP A 30 12.10 1.61 -5.84
C ASP A 30 11.21 0.44 -5.42
N SER A 31 9.91 0.60 -5.63
CA SER A 31 8.93 -0.45 -5.31
C SER A 31 7.74 -0.39 -6.28
N ILE A 32 7.11 -1.53 -6.53
CA ILE A 32 5.96 -1.67 -7.43
C ILE A 32 4.81 -2.30 -6.67
N SER A 33 3.58 -1.86 -6.93
CA SER A 33 2.36 -2.38 -6.31
C SER A 33 1.18 -2.32 -7.26
N VAL A 34 0.11 -3.01 -6.87
CA VAL A 34 -1.22 -2.91 -7.46
C VAL A 34 -2.22 -2.47 -6.39
N CYS A 35 -3.18 -1.61 -6.76
CA CYS A 35 -4.30 -1.22 -5.88
C CYS A 35 -5.38 -2.30 -5.87
N THR A 36 -6.06 -2.46 -4.72
CA THR A 36 -7.07 -3.50 -4.48
C THR A 36 -8.45 -2.90 -4.22
N ALA A 37 -9.38 -3.06 -5.17
CA ALA A 37 -10.77 -2.65 -5.05
C ALA A 37 -11.68 -3.86 -4.77
N PRO A 38 -12.84 -3.69 -4.10
CA PRO A 38 -13.50 -2.44 -3.70
C PRO A 38 -13.05 -1.87 -2.36
N SER A 39 -12.07 -2.49 -1.67
CA SER A 39 -11.54 -1.92 -0.42
C SER A 39 -11.06 -0.49 -0.64
N SER A 40 -11.45 0.43 0.24
CA SER A 40 -11.14 1.85 0.09
C SER A 40 -11.20 2.60 1.41
N THR A 41 -10.47 3.69 1.48
CA THR A 41 -10.57 4.70 2.52
C THR A 41 -11.15 5.97 1.92
N THR A 42 -12.15 6.56 2.57
CA THR A 42 -12.69 7.89 2.27
C THR A 42 -12.19 8.86 3.33
N THR A 43 -11.66 10.00 2.91
CA THR A 43 -11.17 11.05 3.81
C THR A 43 -11.78 12.39 3.42
N THR A 44 -12.36 13.08 4.40
CA THR A 44 -12.82 14.47 4.28
C THR A 44 -11.92 15.36 5.10
N VAL A 45 -11.51 16.48 4.53
CA VAL A 45 -10.72 17.51 5.21
C VAL A 45 -11.36 18.89 5.03
N GLU A 46 -11.24 19.73 6.05
CA GLU A 46 -11.65 21.12 5.99
C GLU A 46 -10.60 22.01 6.67
N PHE A 47 -10.04 22.96 5.92
CA PHE A 47 -9.22 24.04 6.49
C PHE A 47 -10.13 25.17 6.94
N ASP A 48 -10.10 25.48 8.23
CA ASP A 48 -10.93 26.49 8.89
C ASP A 48 -10.05 27.59 9.49
N PRO A 49 -10.11 28.83 8.97
CA PRO A 49 -9.34 29.96 9.50
C PRO A 49 -9.82 30.44 10.89
N ASP A 50 -11.02 30.04 11.31
CA ASP A 50 -11.63 30.48 12.57
C ASP A 50 -11.47 29.43 13.69
N ALA A 51 -10.95 28.25 13.38
CA ALA A 51 -10.67 27.20 14.37
C ALA A 51 -9.28 27.37 14.99
N ASP A 52 -9.16 27.00 16.27
CA ASP A 52 -7.92 27.15 17.06
C ASP A 52 -7.03 25.90 17.04
N GLU A 53 -7.60 24.71 16.76
CA GLU A 53 -6.91 23.42 16.92
C GLU A 53 -7.21 22.46 15.76
N ASP A 54 -6.23 21.61 15.44
CA ASP A 54 -6.39 20.50 14.51
C ASP A 54 -7.21 19.37 15.15
N ILE A 55 -8.12 18.77 14.39
CA ILE A 55 -8.92 17.62 14.80
C ILE A 55 -8.70 16.46 13.83
N PHE A 56 -8.27 15.30 14.34
CA PHE A 56 -8.05 14.09 13.54
C PHE A 56 -8.92 12.93 14.04
N LEU A 57 -9.82 12.44 13.20
CA LEU A 57 -10.70 11.30 13.50
C LEU A 57 -10.49 10.20 12.44
N ILE A 58 -10.45 8.94 12.89
CA ILE A 58 -10.50 7.75 12.02
C ILE A 58 -11.58 6.81 12.56
N ASP A 59 -12.52 6.44 11.68
CA ASP A 59 -13.67 5.59 12.02
C ASP A 59 -14.44 6.14 13.26
N GLY A 60 -14.51 7.47 13.37
CA GLY A 60 -15.19 8.21 14.44
C GLY A 60 -14.40 8.35 15.75
N GLU A 61 -13.20 7.79 15.84
CA GLU A 61 -12.34 7.85 17.02
C GLU A 61 -11.21 8.87 16.87
N ALA A 62 -10.87 9.59 17.94
CA ALA A 62 -9.76 10.54 17.93
C ALA A 62 -8.42 9.81 17.76
N VAL A 63 -7.58 10.32 16.87
CA VAL A 63 -6.25 9.76 16.60
C VAL A 63 -5.23 10.41 17.51
N GLU A 64 -4.48 9.60 18.25
CA GLU A 64 -3.42 10.05 19.16
C GLU A 64 -2.05 9.45 18.82
N GLY A 65 -1.01 9.98 19.47
CA GLY A 65 0.35 9.47 19.37
C GLY A 65 0.88 9.47 17.95
N ARG A 66 1.53 8.39 17.55
CA ARG A 66 2.21 8.26 16.26
C ARG A 66 1.29 8.38 15.04
N GLY A 67 0.03 7.95 15.17
CA GLY A 67 -0.98 8.13 14.12
C GLY A 67 -1.21 9.60 13.82
N ALA A 68 -1.42 10.40 14.87
CA ALA A 68 -1.60 11.84 14.79
C ALA A 68 -0.35 12.55 14.25
N GLU A 69 0.86 12.17 14.71
CA GLU A 69 2.12 12.73 14.22
C GLU A 69 2.29 12.55 12.70
N ARG A 70 1.88 11.40 12.17
CA ARG A 70 1.95 11.11 10.74
C ARG A 70 0.93 11.91 9.93
N ILE A 71 -0.29 12.09 10.44
CA ILE A 71 -1.31 12.94 9.82
C ILE A 71 -0.81 14.40 9.84
N GLN A 72 -0.31 14.85 10.99
CA GLN A 72 0.25 16.20 11.15
C GLN A 72 1.36 16.47 10.13
N ALA A 73 2.28 15.53 9.90
CA ALA A 73 3.36 15.71 8.93
C ALA A 73 2.84 15.92 7.49
N VAL A 74 1.75 15.28 7.11
CA VAL A 74 1.11 15.46 5.79
C VAL A 74 0.38 16.80 5.72
N VAL A 75 -0.34 17.17 6.79
CA VAL A 75 -1.06 18.46 6.90
C VAL A 75 -0.08 19.62 6.86
N ASP A 76 0.98 19.60 7.67
CA ASP A 76 1.95 20.69 7.76
C ASP A 76 2.68 20.90 6.44
N HIS A 77 3.04 19.81 5.75
CA HIS A 77 3.65 19.93 4.42
C HIS A 77 2.68 20.53 3.39
N THR A 78 1.39 20.18 3.45
CA THR A 78 0.37 20.78 2.57
C THR A 78 0.19 22.26 2.87
N ARG A 79 0.18 22.65 4.15
CA ARG A 79 0.14 24.05 4.57
C ARG A 79 1.33 24.84 4.05
N GLU A 80 2.53 24.26 4.16
CA GLU A 80 3.77 24.88 3.64
C GLU A 80 3.67 25.12 2.13
N LEU A 81 3.22 24.15 1.36
CA LEU A 81 3.05 24.28 -0.10
C LEU A 81 1.98 25.31 -0.48
N ALA A 82 0.89 25.39 0.27
CA ALA A 82 -0.22 26.32 0.02
C ALA A 82 0.01 27.73 0.60
N GLY A 83 0.98 27.89 1.50
CA GLY A 83 1.22 29.14 2.21
C GLY A 83 0.09 29.53 3.16
N ILE A 84 -0.56 28.57 3.80
CA ILE A 84 -1.65 28.76 4.77
C ILE A 84 -1.27 28.19 6.15
N ASP A 85 -1.93 28.68 7.21
CA ASP A 85 -1.74 28.26 8.60
C ASP A 85 -3.06 27.88 9.31
N TYR A 86 -4.13 27.66 8.53
CA TYR A 86 -5.47 27.35 9.06
C TYR A 86 -5.48 26.00 9.80
N ALA A 87 -6.28 25.92 10.86
CA ALA A 87 -6.57 24.65 11.52
C ALA A 87 -7.30 23.70 10.56
N VAL A 88 -7.14 22.40 10.74
CA VAL A 88 -7.75 21.37 9.89
C VAL A 88 -8.63 20.44 10.70
N ARG A 89 -9.85 20.21 10.22
CA ARG A 89 -10.65 19.06 10.59
C ARG A 89 -10.43 17.95 9.56
N PHE A 90 -10.01 16.79 10.02
CA PHE A 90 -9.68 15.61 9.24
C PHE A 90 -10.49 14.44 9.74
N GLU A 91 -11.32 13.85 8.89
CA GLU A 91 -12.03 12.61 9.19
C GLU A 91 -11.79 11.57 8.09
N SER A 92 -11.59 10.32 8.50
CA SER A 92 -11.29 9.21 7.58
C SER A 92 -12.07 7.96 7.98
N GLU A 93 -12.63 7.25 7.00
CA GLU A 93 -13.36 6.00 7.20
C GLU A 93 -12.89 4.92 6.24
N ASN A 94 -12.77 3.69 6.76
CA ASN A 94 -12.43 2.50 5.98
C ASN A 94 -13.67 1.64 5.74
N ASN A 95 -13.85 1.12 4.51
CA ASN A 95 -14.90 0.15 4.22
C ASN A 95 -14.45 -1.32 4.38
N PHE A 96 -13.26 -1.53 4.98
CA PHE A 96 -12.67 -2.84 5.21
C PHE A 96 -12.01 -2.89 6.60
N PRO A 97 -11.79 -4.09 7.18
CA PRO A 97 -11.19 -4.21 8.50
C PRO A 97 -9.80 -3.57 8.55
N SER A 98 -9.60 -2.64 9.49
CA SER A 98 -8.29 -2.08 9.79
C SER A 98 -7.45 -3.09 10.59
N ASN A 99 -6.11 -2.98 10.53
CA ASN A 99 -5.14 -3.80 11.29
C ASN A 99 -5.02 -5.29 10.92
N VAL A 100 -5.67 -5.74 9.85
CA VAL A 100 -5.54 -7.14 9.35
C VAL A 100 -4.43 -7.33 8.31
N GLY A 101 -3.65 -6.31 8.01
CA GLY A 101 -2.49 -6.43 7.12
C GLY A 101 -2.69 -5.96 5.69
N PHE A 102 -3.85 -5.46 5.33
CA PHE A 102 -4.21 -5.05 3.96
C PHE A 102 -4.05 -3.54 3.67
N GLY A 103 -3.03 -2.93 4.26
CA GLY A 103 -2.54 -1.63 3.78
C GLY A 103 -3.45 -0.41 4.05
N SER A 104 -4.25 -0.39 5.14
CA SER A 104 -5.10 0.76 5.49
C SER A 104 -4.34 2.09 5.52
N SER A 105 -3.08 2.10 5.93
CA SER A 105 -2.26 3.31 5.87
C SER A 105 -1.96 3.79 4.44
N SER A 106 -1.95 2.89 3.45
CA SER A 106 -1.71 3.30 2.06
C SER A 106 -2.91 4.04 1.48
N SER A 107 -4.12 3.52 1.61
CA SER A 107 -5.33 4.20 1.17
C SER A 107 -5.65 5.44 1.99
N GLY A 108 -5.46 5.38 3.32
CA GLY A 108 -5.72 6.52 4.21
C GLY A 108 -4.90 7.75 3.86
N PHE A 109 -3.57 7.61 3.77
CA PHE A 109 -2.72 8.76 3.42
C PHE A 109 -2.81 9.17 1.95
N ALA A 110 -3.20 8.28 1.04
CA ALA A 110 -3.47 8.64 -0.35
C ALA A 110 -4.75 9.49 -0.47
N ALA A 111 -5.85 9.07 0.18
CA ALA A 111 -7.08 9.85 0.25
C ALA A 111 -6.85 11.20 0.96
N ALA A 112 -6.11 11.19 2.08
CA ALA A 112 -5.73 12.39 2.81
C ALA A 112 -4.98 13.40 1.93
N ALA A 113 -3.92 12.97 1.25
CA ALA A 113 -3.12 13.86 0.39
C ALA A 113 -3.94 14.45 -0.77
N MET A 114 -4.82 13.64 -1.39
CA MET A 114 -5.74 14.13 -2.42
C MET A 114 -6.71 15.18 -1.88
N ALA A 115 -7.39 14.88 -0.75
CA ALA A 115 -8.35 15.80 -0.14
C ALA A 115 -7.68 17.10 0.36
N LEU A 116 -6.51 16.99 1.01
CA LEU A 116 -5.73 18.13 1.48
C LEU A 116 -5.28 19.04 0.33
N SER A 117 -4.75 18.46 -0.75
CA SER A 117 -4.33 19.23 -1.93
C SER A 117 -5.49 19.99 -2.57
N GLU A 118 -6.64 19.33 -2.75
CA GLU A 118 -7.84 19.96 -3.29
C GLU A 118 -8.39 21.06 -2.37
N ALA A 119 -8.52 20.77 -1.05
CA ALA A 119 -9.01 21.73 -0.07
C ALA A 119 -8.09 22.95 0.07
N ALA A 120 -6.78 22.78 -0.09
CA ALA A 120 -5.80 23.86 -0.08
C ALA A 120 -5.72 24.63 -1.41
N GLY A 121 -6.43 24.21 -2.46
CA GLY A 121 -6.42 24.82 -3.77
C GLY A 121 -5.11 24.64 -4.54
N LEU A 122 -4.38 23.57 -4.27
CA LEU A 122 -3.13 23.25 -4.98
C LEU A 122 -3.44 22.56 -6.32
N ASP A 123 -2.90 23.10 -7.40
CA ASP A 123 -3.00 22.50 -8.75
C ASP A 123 -1.80 21.56 -8.98
N LEU A 124 -1.89 20.35 -8.44
CA LEU A 124 -0.85 19.35 -8.47
C LEU A 124 -1.26 18.11 -9.29
N THR A 125 -0.29 17.54 -9.99
CA THR A 125 -0.44 16.23 -10.64
C THR A 125 -0.42 15.11 -9.60
N ARG A 126 -0.95 13.90 -9.93
CA ARG A 126 -0.87 12.75 -9.02
C ARG A 126 0.55 12.37 -8.60
N PRO A 127 1.58 12.36 -9.47
CA PRO A 127 2.96 12.19 -9.04
C PRO A 127 3.42 13.21 -7.98
N GLU A 128 3.03 14.47 -8.09
CA GLU A 128 3.34 15.50 -7.09
C GLU A 128 2.56 15.27 -5.79
N ILE A 129 1.25 14.97 -5.85
CA ILE A 129 0.45 14.60 -4.67
C ILE A 129 1.03 13.35 -3.97
N SER A 130 1.63 12.43 -4.73
CA SER A 130 2.25 11.23 -4.17
C SER A 130 3.43 11.55 -3.24
N THR A 131 4.12 12.67 -3.44
CA THR A 131 5.19 13.13 -2.53
C THR A 131 4.63 13.58 -1.18
N ILE A 132 3.42 14.17 -1.17
CA ILE A 132 2.69 14.53 0.04
C ILE A 132 2.24 13.29 0.78
N ALA A 133 1.55 12.35 0.10
CA ALA A 133 1.05 11.09 0.67
C ALA A 133 2.17 10.24 1.30
N ARG A 134 3.35 10.21 0.67
CA ARG A 134 4.51 9.48 1.12
C ARG A 134 4.95 9.86 2.54
N ARG A 135 4.83 11.13 2.93
CA ARG A 135 5.18 11.61 4.27
C ARG A 135 4.37 10.94 5.37
N GLY A 136 3.14 10.58 5.09
CA GLY A 136 2.33 9.75 5.96
C GLY A 136 2.70 8.27 5.87
N SER A 137 2.87 7.75 4.64
CA SER A 137 3.26 6.36 4.39
C SER A 137 3.87 6.23 2.99
N SER A 138 5.06 5.64 2.86
CA SER A 138 5.70 5.45 1.53
C SER A 138 4.84 4.60 0.59
N SER A 139 4.03 3.68 1.12
CA SER A 139 3.07 2.89 0.33
C SER A 139 1.95 3.75 -0.25
N ALA A 140 1.54 4.82 0.44
CA ALA A 140 0.46 5.71 0.01
C ALA A 140 0.78 6.44 -1.30
N ALA A 141 2.05 6.70 -1.58
CA ALA A 141 2.43 7.30 -2.85
C ALA A 141 1.89 6.52 -4.06
N ARG A 142 1.94 5.18 -4.02
CA ARG A 142 1.45 4.33 -5.11
C ARG A 142 -0.08 4.22 -5.13
N ALA A 143 -0.73 4.34 -3.98
CA ALA A 143 -2.19 4.41 -3.90
C ALA A 143 -2.76 5.70 -4.51
N VAL A 144 -1.99 6.81 -4.51
CA VAL A 144 -2.38 8.05 -5.22
C VAL A 144 -2.43 7.83 -6.72
N THR A 145 -1.42 7.20 -7.31
CA THR A 145 -1.32 6.97 -8.75
C THR A 145 -2.19 5.80 -9.22
N GLY A 146 -2.49 4.85 -8.33
CA GLY A 146 -3.48 3.79 -8.52
C GLY A 146 -3.08 2.70 -9.48
N ALA A 147 -3.93 1.70 -9.65
CA ALA A 147 -3.70 0.52 -10.48
C ALA A 147 -2.31 -0.07 -10.24
N PHE A 148 -1.55 -0.40 -11.28
CA PHE A 148 -0.14 -0.76 -11.17
C PHE A 148 0.71 0.50 -11.12
N SER A 149 1.49 0.67 -10.06
CA SER A 149 2.29 1.87 -9.84
C SER A 149 3.67 1.56 -9.30
N GLN A 150 4.67 2.36 -9.73
CA GLN A 150 6.02 2.34 -9.22
C GLN A 150 6.29 3.59 -8.39
N LEU A 151 6.83 3.41 -7.18
CA LEU A 151 7.47 4.47 -6.43
C LEU A 151 8.95 4.51 -6.81
N TYR A 152 9.36 5.59 -7.43
CA TYR A 152 10.78 5.91 -7.65
C TYR A 152 11.35 6.49 -6.38
N THR A 153 12.42 5.91 -5.87
CA THR A 153 13.04 6.42 -4.62
C THR A 153 13.78 7.73 -4.84
N GLY A 154 14.20 8.01 -6.07
CA GLY A 154 14.91 9.24 -6.43
C GLY A 154 16.20 9.48 -5.66
N LEU A 155 16.79 10.65 -5.83
CA LEU A 155 17.96 11.12 -5.09
C LEU A 155 17.57 11.99 -3.90
N ASN A 156 16.51 12.77 -4.04
CA ASN A 156 16.03 13.77 -3.08
C ASN A 156 14.58 13.50 -2.69
N ASP A 157 14.04 14.39 -1.87
CA ASP A 157 12.65 14.38 -1.43
C ASP A 157 11.67 14.57 -2.62
N ASP A 158 11.92 15.55 -3.48
CA ASP A 158 11.07 15.88 -4.61
C ASP A 158 11.07 14.81 -5.71
N ASP A 159 12.16 14.07 -5.85
CA ASP A 159 12.30 12.98 -6.82
C ASP A 159 11.62 11.69 -6.37
N CYS A 160 11.35 11.55 -5.07
CA CYS A 160 10.73 10.35 -4.52
C CYS A 160 9.21 10.40 -4.70
N ARG A 161 8.75 10.01 -5.89
CA ARG A 161 7.35 10.10 -6.32
C ARG A 161 6.89 8.84 -7.03
N SER A 162 5.58 8.65 -7.09
CA SER A 162 4.97 7.50 -7.74
C SER A 162 4.49 7.86 -9.15
N GLU A 163 4.59 6.89 -10.05
CA GLU A 163 4.03 6.94 -11.40
C GLU A 163 3.29 5.64 -11.72
N ARG A 164 2.19 5.75 -12.50
CA ARG A 164 1.43 4.58 -12.96
C ARG A 164 2.20 3.82 -14.04
N ILE A 165 2.07 2.50 -14.03
CA ILE A 165 2.53 1.61 -15.10
C ILE A 165 1.29 1.14 -15.85
N GLU A 166 1.20 1.46 -17.13
CA GLU A 166 0.12 0.99 -17.99
C GLU A 166 0.36 -0.48 -18.36
N THR A 167 -0.68 -1.30 -18.20
CA THR A 167 -0.68 -2.73 -18.52
C THR A 167 -2.08 -3.21 -18.84
N GLU A 168 -2.20 -4.25 -19.66
CA GLU A 168 -3.46 -4.93 -19.98
C GLU A 168 -3.88 -5.96 -18.92
N LEU A 169 -3.09 -6.16 -17.86
CA LEU A 169 -3.41 -7.08 -16.76
C LEU A 169 -4.55 -6.57 -15.83
N GLU A 170 -4.92 -5.30 -15.92
CA GLU A 170 -5.86 -4.67 -14.98
C GLU A 170 -7.23 -5.35 -14.97
N ASP A 171 -7.75 -5.74 -16.13
CA ASP A 171 -9.10 -6.30 -16.26
C ASP A 171 -9.17 -7.79 -15.85
N ASP A 172 -8.09 -8.54 -16.06
CA ASP A 172 -8.04 -10.00 -15.86
C ASP A 172 -7.58 -10.40 -14.44
N LEU A 173 -6.87 -9.53 -13.73
CA LEU A 173 -6.37 -9.84 -12.39
C LEU A 173 -7.51 -9.92 -11.37
N ARG A 174 -7.50 -11.02 -10.59
CA ARG A 174 -8.24 -11.15 -9.33
C ARG A 174 -7.28 -11.47 -8.20
N ILE A 175 -7.53 -10.90 -7.04
CA ILE A 175 -6.70 -11.05 -5.84
C ILE A 175 -7.58 -11.64 -4.75
N VAL A 176 -7.36 -12.91 -4.45
CA VAL A 176 -8.01 -13.57 -3.31
C VAL A 176 -7.15 -13.32 -2.08
N ALA A 177 -7.65 -12.53 -1.15
CA ALA A 177 -6.97 -12.23 0.10
C ALA A 177 -7.38 -13.25 1.16
N GLY A 178 -6.42 -14.03 1.68
CA GLY A 178 -6.60 -14.90 2.84
C GLY A 178 -6.22 -14.14 4.12
N LEU A 179 -7.20 -13.94 5.02
CA LEU A 179 -7.02 -13.20 6.26
C LEU A 179 -6.40 -14.11 7.32
N VAL A 180 -5.16 -13.83 7.70
CA VAL A 180 -4.49 -14.54 8.80
C VAL A 180 -4.17 -13.52 9.90
N PRO A 181 -4.96 -13.48 10.97
CA PRO A 181 -4.72 -12.56 12.08
C PRO A 181 -3.40 -12.89 12.77
N ALA A 182 -2.51 -11.91 12.83
CA ALA A 182 -1.24 -12.04 13.55
C ALA A 182 -0.79 -10.66 14.05
N TYR A 183 -0.13 -10.66 15.19
CA TYR A 183 0.58 -9.47 15.65
C TYR A 183 1.71 -9.12 14.70
N LYS A 184 1.88 -7.84 14.38
CA LYS A 184 2.98 -7.35 13.55
C LYS A 184 3.47 -5.97 13.99
N GLU A 185 4.77 -5.78 13.85
CA GLU A 185 5.49 -4.52 14.06
C GLU A 185 6.10 -4.06 12.73
N THR A 186 5.25 -3.58 11.83
CA THR A 186 5.66 -3.23 10.45
C THR A 186 6.76 -2.17 10.44
N GLU A 187 6.70 -1.20 11.34
CA GLU A 187 7.67 -0.11 11.36
C GLU A 187 9.01 -0.56 11.91
N GLN A 188 9.00 -1.33 12.99
CA GLN A 188 10.23 -1.93 13.53
C GLN A 188 10.90 -2.82 12.47
N ALA A 189 10.14 -3.58 11.68
CA ALA A 189 10.68 -4.37 10.58
C ALA A 189 11.39 -3.50 9.52
N HIS A 190 10.89 -2.29 9.25
CA HIS A 190 11.56 -1.35 8.36
C HIS A 190 12.81 -0.71 9.00
N GLU A 191 12.76 -0.37 10.29
CA GLU A 191 13.89 0.19 11.02
C GLU A 191 15.06 -0.81 11.09
N GLU A 192 14.77 -2.07 11.38
CA GLU A 192 15.76 -3.14 11.52
C GLU A 192 16.23 -3.73 10.18
N ALA A 193 15.58 -3.43 9.07
CA ALA A 193 15.88 -4.07 7.79
C ALA A 193 17.35 -3.94 7.37
N ALA A 194 17.93 -2.76 7.55
CA ALA A 194 19.33 -2.49 7.18
C ALA A 194 20.36 -3.22 8.07
N GLU A 195 19.95 -3.70 9.24
CA GLU A 195 20.79 -4.48 10.17
C GLU A 195 20.77 -5.98 9.86
N SER A 196 19.83 -6.44 9.03
CA SER A 196 19.78 -7.83 8.58
C SER A 196 20.98 -8.16 7.69
N HIS A 197 21.63 -9.30 7.94
CA HIS A 197 22.71 -9.78 7.07
C HIS A 197 22.24 -10.17 5.66
N MET A 198 20.91 -10.32 5.43
CA MET A 198 20.33 -10.54 4.11
C MET A 198 20.03 -9.23 3.35
N PHE A 199 20.11 -8.08 4.02
CA PHE A 199 19.76 -6.80 3.40
C PHE A 199 20.65 -6.47 2.19
N GLN A 200 21.96 -6.66 2.29
CA GLN A 200 22.88 -6.40 1.18
C GLN A 200 22.63 -7.33 -0.01
N ALA A 201 22.27 -8.59 0.24
CA ALA A 201 21.89 -9.52 -0.82
C ALA A 201 20.61 -9.07 -1.53
N ARG A 202 19.61 -8.58 -0.77
CA ARG A 202 18.39 -7.99 -1.33
C ARG A 202 18.71 -6.76 -2.19
N MET A 203 19.53 -5.84 -1.70
CA MET A 203 19.94 -4.64 -2.44
C MET A 203 20.70 -4.97 -3.74
N ALA A 204 21.45 -6.06 -3.76
CA ALA A 204 22.21 -6.48 -4.93
C ALA A 204 21.32 -6.96 -6.09
N HIS A 205 20.16 -7.59 -5.82
CA HIS A 205 19.28 -8.14 -6.87
C HIS A 205 18.04 -7.28 -7.16
N ILE A 206 17.61 -6.43 -6.22
CA ILE A 206 16.31 -5.75 -6.29
C ILE A 206 16.15 -4.86 -7.54
N HIS A 207 17.21 -4.20 -7.99
CA HIS A 207 17.16 -3.36 -9.18
C HIS A 207 16.89 -4.16 -10.46
N GLY A 208 17.49 -5.34 -10.58
CA GLY A 208 17.20 -6.28 -11.68
C GLY A 208 15.75 -6.75 -11.62
N GLN A 209 15.26 -7.11 -10.45
CA GLN A 209 13.88 -7.55 -10.26
C GLN A 209 12.85 -6.45 -10.58
N ILE A 210 13.12 -5.19 -10.22
CA ILE A 210 12.27 -4.04 -10.60
C ILE A 210 12.22 -3.89 -12.13
N ALA A 211 13.37 -3.99 -12.81
CA ALA A 211 13.43 -3.89 -14.26
C ALA A 211 12.61 -5.02 -14.92
N GLU A 212 12.80 -6.27 -14.49
CA GLU A 212 12.05 -7.42 -15.01
C GLU A 212 10.55 -7.31 -14.74
N MET A 213 10.14 -6.86 -13.53
CA MET A 213 8.74 -6.62 -13.18
C MET A 213 8.10 -5.59 -14.12
N ARG A 214 8.79 -4.50 -14.41
CA ARG A 214 8.30 -3.47 -15.35
C ARG A 214 8.12 -4.02 -16.77
N ASP A 215 9.06 -4.84 -17.21
CA ASP A 215 9.00 -5.44 -18.55
C ASP A 215 7.87 -6.47 -18.61
N ALA A 216 7.68 -7.30 -17.58
CA ALA A 216 6.57 -8.25 -17.48
C ALA A 216 5.21 -7.54 -17.49
N LEU A 217 5.06 -6.47 -16.70
CA LEU A 217 3.82 -5.66 -16.66
C LEU A 217 3.51 -5.05 -18.02
N ARG A 218 4.49 -4.46 -18.72
CA ARG A 218 4.31 -3.85 -20.03
C ARG A 218 3.99 -4.87 -21.14
N ALA A 219 4.49 -6.10 -20.96
CA ALA A 219 4.20 -7.22 -21.87
C ALA A 219 2.86 -7.92 -21.52
N ALA A 220 2.18 -7.50 -20.46
CA ALA A 220 1.02 -8.19 -19.89
C ALA A 220 1.30 -9.68 -19.60
N ASP A 221 2.52 -10.01 -19.22
CA ASP A 221 2.94 -11.36 -18.85
C ASP A 221 2.52 -11.64 -17.40
N PHE A 222 1.34 -12.26 -17.24
CA PHE A 222 0.74 -12.56 -15.95
C PHE A 222 1.65 -13.47 -15.09
N ASP A 223 2.10 -14.58 -15.69
CA ASP A 223 2.86 -15.59 -14.95
C ASP A 223 4.20 -15.01 -14.46
N ARG A 224 4.92 -14.30 -15.32
CA ARG A 224 6.19 -13.67 -14.93
C ARG A 224 6.00 -12.57 -13.88
N THR A 225 4.95 -11.75 -14.02
CA THR A 225 4.63 -10.68 -13.05
C THR A 225 4.44 -11.25 -11.64
N PHE A 226 3.62 -12.27 -11.51
CA PHE A 226 3.27 -12.79 -10.18
C PHE A 226 4.29 -13.81 -9.64
N GLU A 227 5.07 -14.49 -10.47
CA GLU A 227 6.26 -15.23 -10.05
C GLU A 227 7.29 -14.29 -9.39
N LEU A 228 7.55 -13.14 -9.98
CA LEU A 228 8.45 -12.12 -9.41
C LEU A 228 7.91 -11.59 -8.08
N ALA A 229 6.60 -11.36 -7.95
CA ALA A 229 5.97 -10.89 -6.70
C ALA A 229 6.05 -11.95 -5.59
N GLU A 230 5.90 -13.22 -5.94
CA GLU A 230 6.08 -14.35 -5.02
C GLU A 230 7.52 -14.42 -4.50
N HIS A 231 8.51 -14.37 -5.39
CA HIS A 231 9.93 -14.36 -5.03
C HIS A 231 10.31 -13.14 -4.18
N ASP A 232 9.73 -11.97 -4.46
CA ASP A 232 9.97 -10.76 -3.66
C ASP A 232 9.44 -10.92 -2.23
N SER A 233 8.29 -11.59 -2.05
CA SER A 233 7.74 -11.89 -0.72
C SER A 233 8.68 -12.76 0.10
N LEU A 234 9.27 -13.79 -0.52
CA LEU A 234 10.27 -14.65 0.13
C LEU A 234 11.54 -13.87 0.49
N SER A 235 12.04 -13.03 -0.42
CA SER A 235 13.22 -12.19 -0.19
C SER A 235 13.02 -11.17 0.93
N LEU A 236 11.84 -10.51 0.97
CA LEU A 236 11.49 -9.56 2.04
C LEU A 236 11.42 -10.27 3.38
N THR A 237 10.71 -11.40 3.44
CA THR A 237 10.56 -12.18 4.69
C THR A 237 11.91 -12.70 5.19
N ALA A 238 12.80 -13.17 4.31
CA ALA A 238 14.14 -13.57 4.70
C ALA A 238 14.92 -12.41 5.35
N THR A 239 14.76 -11.18 4.86
CA THR A 239 15.37 -10.00 5.45
C THR A 239 14.78 -9.69 6.82
N THR A 240 13.45 -9.76 6.98
CA THR A 240 12.77 -9.54 8.27
C THR A 240 13.16 -10.60 9.30
N MET A 241 13.15 -11.89 8.92
CA MET A 241 13.49 -13.01 9.81
C MET A 241 14.94 -13.00 10.29
N THR A 242 15.82 -12.31 9.58
CA THR A 242 17.27 -12.21 9.89
C THR A 242 17.66 -10.83 10.41
N GLY A 243 16.70 -9.97 10.69
CA GLY A 243 16.90 -8.71 11.43
C GLY A 243 17.13 -8.98 12.93
N PRO A 244 17.52 -7.95 13.70
CA PRO A 244 17.83 -8.09 15.13
C PRO A 244 16.73 -8.75 15.97
N SER A 245 15.46 -8.42 15.72
CA SER A 245 14.31 -8.98 16.42
C SER A 245 13.91 -10.38 15.95
N GLY A 246 14.36 -10.84 14.78
CA GLY A 246 14.11 -12.17 14.26
C GLY A 246 12.61 -12.47 14.02
N TRP A 247 11.83 -11.47 13.59
CA TRP A 247 10.39 -11.61 13.40
C TRP A 247 10.01 -12.67 12.36
N VAL A 248 9.16 -13.63 12.76
CA VAL A 248 8.51 -14.61 11.89
C VAL A 248 7.02 -14.34 11.95
N TYR A 249 6.50 -13.63 10.97
CA TYR A 249 5.08 -13.26 10.94
C TYR A 249 4.19 -14.37 10.37
N TRP A 250 4.72 -15.27 9.53
CA TRP A 250 3.95 -16.34 8.93
C TRP A 250 3.44 -17.33 9.97
N GLN A 251 2.15 -17.64 9.88
CA GLN A 251 1.43 -18.57 10.73
C GLN A 251 1.22 -19.92 10.00
N PRO A 252 0.77 -20.96 10.67
CA PRO A 252 0.45 -22.23 10.02
C PRO A 252 -0.50 -22.08 8.83
N GLU A 253 -1.51 -21.19 8.94
CA GLU A 253 -2.47 -20.89 7.88
C GLU A 253 -1.82 -20.19 6.69
N THR A 254 -0.85 -19.32 6.90
CA THR A 254 -0.05 -18.71 5.83
C THR A 254 0.64 -19.78 4.99
N ILE A 255 1.26 -20.76 5.65
CA ILE A 255 1.95 -21.89 4.99
C ILE A 255 0.95 -22.82 4.30
N ALA A 256 -0.23 -23.05 4.91
CA ALA A 256 -1.29 -23.85 4.28
C ALA A 256 -1.73 -23.20 2.95
N ILE A 257 -1.93 -21.89 2.93
CA ILE A 257 -2.25 -21.13 1.71
C ILE A 257 -1.15 -21.28 0.65
N PHE A 258 0.12 -21.16 1.03
CA PHE A 258 1.23 -21.35 0.06
C PHE A 258 1.24 -22.74 -0.56
N ASN A 259 0.91 -23.78 0.21
CA ASN A 259 0.82 -25.15 -0.30
C ASN A 259 -0.38 -25.31 -1.23
N ALA A 260 -1.56 -24.80 -0.87
CA ALA A 260 -2.74 -24.81 -1.73
C ALA A 260 -2.49 -24.10 -3.08
N VAL A 261 -1.80 -22.94 -3.06
CA VAL A 261 -1.41 -22.25 -4.29
C VAL A 261 -0.50 -23.09 -5.17
N ARG A 262 0.47 -23.81 -4.59
CA ARG A 262 1.36 -24.70 -5.36
C ARG A 262 0.62 -25.90 -5.95
N GLU A 263 -0.28 -26.51 -5.19
CA GLU A 263 -1.13 -27.61 -5.65
C GLU A 263 -2.01 -27.17 -6.83
N LEU A 264 -2.71 -26.04 -6.74
CA LEU A 264 -3.49 -25.49 -7.83
C LEU A 264 -2.63 -25.20 -9.07
N ARG A 265 -1.42 -24.69 -8.89
CA ARG A 265 -0.49 -24.44 -10.01
C ARG A 265 -0.03 -25.72 -10.69
N ASP A 266 0.21 -26.78 -9.93
CA ASP A 266 0.55 -28.10 -10.47
C ASP A 266 -0.61 -28.70 -11.29
N GLU A 267 -1.87 -28.31 -10.99
CA GLU A 267 -3.08 -28.64 -11.75
C GLU A 267 -3.29 -27.74 -12.99
N GLY A 268 -2.44 -26.72 -13.17
CA GLY A 268 -2.46 -25.82 -14.33
C GLY A 268 -3.21 -24.51 -14.13
N VAL A 269 -3.61 -24.18 -12.91
CA VAL A 269 -4.23 -22.89 -12.58
C VAL A 269 -3.15 -21.81 -12.53
N PRO A 270 -3.32 -20.67 -13.23
CA PRO A 270 -2.39 -19.54 -13.15
C PRO A 270 -2.60 -18.81 -11.82
N VAL A 271 -1.87 -19.20 -10.79
CA VAL A 271 -2.05 -18.70 -9.41
C VAL A 271 -0.72 -18.52 -8.69
N TYR A 272 -0.56 -17.41 -7.95
CA TYR A 272 0.67 -17.03 -7.27
C TYR A 272 0.36 -16.34 -5.96
N PHE A 273 1.12 -16.63 -4.90
CA PHE A 273 0.96 -15.92 -3.63
C PHE A 273 1.86 -14.68 -3.53
N SER A 274 1.47 -13.75 -2.69
CA SER A 274 2.30 -12.63 -2.24
C SER A 274 1.94 -12.28 -0.80
N THR A 275 2.91 -11.84 -0.03
CA THR A 275 2.69 -11.29 1.32
C THR A 275 3.37 -9.93 1.44
N ASP A 276 2.79 -9.04 2.20
CA ASP A 276 3.50 -7.86 2.70
C ASP A 276 4.24 -8.21 4.00
N THR A 277 4.33 -7.32 4.98
CA THR A 277 5.05 -7.57 6.24
C THR A 277 4.28 -8.41 7.24
N GLY A 278 3.05 -8.87 6.95
CA GLY A 278 2.20 -9.64 7.87
C GLY A 278 2.06 -11.12 7.50
N ALA A 279 1.08 -11.78 8.14
CA ALA A 279 0.75 -13.18 7.92
C ALA A 279 -0.31 -13.40 6.82
N SER A 280 -1.16 -12.41 6.57
CA SER A 280 -2.20 -12.47 5.53
C SER A 280 -1.58 -12.57 4.14
N VAL A 281 -2.26 -13.30 3.25
CA VAL A 281 -1.73 -13.67 1.94
C VAL A 281 -2.63 -13.08 0.85
N TYR A 282 -2.01 -12.47 -0.14
CA TYR A 282 -2.65 -12.12 -1.41
C TYR A 282 -2.40 -13.27 -2.39
N VAL A 283 -3.46 -13.86 -2.92
CA VAL A 283 -3.38 -14.91 -3.93
C VAL A 283 -3.86 -14.35 -5.26
N ASN A 284 -2.94 -14.18 -6.18
CA ASN A 284 -3.16 -13.54 -7.47
C ASN A 284 -3.51 -14.59 -8.50
N THR A 285 -4.63 -14.41 -9.20
CA THR A 285 -5.11 -15.32 -10.25
C THR A 285 -5.84 -14.54 -11.33
N LYS A 286 -6.21 -15.20 -12.41
CA LYS A 286 -7.04 -14.64 -13.47
C LYS A 286 -8.52 -14.74 -13.13
N ALA A 287 -9.33 -13.85 -13.73
CA ALA A 287 -10.76 -13.76 -13.47
C ALA A 287 -11.50 -15.10 -13.59
N ASP A 288 -11.17 -15.91 -14.59
CA ASP A 288 -11.80 -17.20 -14.85
C ASP A 288 -11.56 -18.25 -13.74
N TYR A 289 -10.54 -18.06 -12.91
CA TYR A 289 -10.16 -19.00 -11.84
C TYR A 289 -10.49 -18.49 -10.43
N ALA A 290 -11.03 -17.27 -10.31
CA ALA A 290 -11.22 -16.62 -9.00
C ALA A 290 -12.04 -17.45 -8.01
N ASP A 291 -13.17 -18.04 -8.43
CA ASP A 291 -14.06 -18.83 -7.57
C ASP A 291 -13.42 -20.16 -7.13
N GLU A 292 -12.59 -20.77 -7.99
CA GLU A 292 -11.85 -21.99 -7.67
C GLU A 292 -10.76 -21.71 -6.65
N VAL A 293 -9.99 -20.65 -6.87
CA VAL A 293 -8.93 -20.21 -5.97
C VAL A 293 -9.50 -19.78 -4.62
N GLU A 294 -10.59 -18.99 -4.60
CA GLU A 294 -11.23 -18.57 -3.35
C GLU A 294 -11.66 -19.77 -2.49
N ARG A 295 -12.29 -20.78 -3.10
CA ARG A 295 -12.69 -21.99 -2.36
C ARG A 295 -11.48 -22.71 -1.76
N ALA A 296 -10.42 -22.91 -2.54
CA ALA A 296 -9.23 -23.58 -2.06
C ALA A 296 -8.54 -22.81 -0.90
N ILE A 297 -8.52 -21.48 -0.96
CA ILE A 297 -7.95 -20.67 0.12
C ILE A 297 -8.86 -20.67 1.36
N SER A 298 -10.18 -20.60 1.18
CA SER A 298 -11.15 -20.74 2.28
C SER A 298 -11.05 -22.09 2.99
N ASP A 299 -10.78 -23.17 2.24
CA ASP A 299 -10.58 -24.51 2.79
C ASP A 299 -9.31 -24.62 3.68
N CYS A 300 -8.39 -23.65 3.60
CA CYS A 300 -7.28 -23.50 4.56
C CYS A 300 -7.73 -23.00 5.95
N GLY A 301 -9.03 -22.74 6.15
CA GLY A 301 -9.61 -22.33 7.43
C GLY A 301 -9.50 -20.84 7.71
N VAL A 302 -9.37 -20.01 6.67
CA VAL A 302 -9.27 -18.57 6.76
C VAL A 302 -10.48 -17.86 6.13
N GLU A 303 -10.77 -16.67 6.60
CA GLU A 303 -11.71 -15.76 5.92
C GLU A 303 -11.07 -15.23 4.63
N THR A 304 -11.86 -15.08 3.56
CA THR A 304 -11.40 -14.61 2.27
C THR A 304 -12.12 -13.35 1.82
N MET A 305 -11.42 -12.55 1.01
CA MET A 305 -11.98 -11.41 0.28
C MET A 305 -11.46 -11.47 -1.16
N VAL A 306 -12.33 -11.22 -2.14
CA VAL A 306 -11.92 -11.16 -3.55
C VAL A 306 -11.88 -9.72 -4.02
N TRP A 307 -10.76 -9.32 -4.58
CA TRP A 307 -10.51 -7.97 -5.07
C TRP A 307 -10.18 -7.94 -6.56
N GLU A 308 -10.49 -6.79 -7.14
CA GLU A 308 -10.09 -6.38 -8.49
C GLU A 308 -9.03 -5.27 -8.40
N VAL A 309 -8.48 -4.87 -9.55
CA VAL A 309 -7.56 -3.74 -9.60
C VAL A 309 -8.29 -2.43 -9.29
N GLY A 310 -7.81 -1.71 -8.30
CA GLY A 310 -8.32 -0.40 -7.91
C GLY A 310 -7.69 0.73 -8.72
N GLY A 311 -8.51 1.71 -9.14
CA GLY A 311 -8.05 2.90 -9.85
C GLY A 311 -7.26 3.89 -8.97
N PRO A 312 -6.86 5.04 -9.53
CA PRO A 312 -6.16 6.09 -8.80
C PRO A 312 -7.05 6.75 -7.74
N ALA A 313 -6.42 7.38 -6.76
CA ALA A 313 -7.11 8.24 -5.81
C ALA A 313 -7.91 9.33 -6.53
N LYS A 314 -9.12 9.63 -6.05
CA LYS A 314 -10.04 10.56 -6.69
C LYS A 314 -10.77 11.44 -5.69
N ILE A 315 -11.06 12.67 -6.13
CA ILE A 315 -11.95 13.56 -5.40
C ILE A 315 -13.40 13.08 -5.58
N LEU A 316 -14.16 13.15 -4.51
CA LEU A 316 -15.58 12.80 -4.45
C LEU A 316 -16.45 14.06 -4.41
N PRO A 317 -17.72 13.95 -4.84
CA PRO A 317 -18.68 15.05 -4.70
C PRO A 317 -18.93 15.37 -3.22
N GLU A 318 -19.39 16.60 -2.94
CA GLU A 318 -19.68 17.06 -1.56
C GLU A 318 -20.70 16.18 -0.83
N SER A 319 -21.60 15.52 -1.56
CA SER A 319 -22.59 14.56 -1.00
C SER A 319 -21.96 13.36 -0.30
N ASP A 320 -20.70 13.05 -0.60
CA ASP A 320 -19.98 11.91 -0.03
C ASP A 320 -19.05 12.35 1.12
N ALA A 321 -19.16 13.61 1.58
CA ALA A 321 -18.41 14.12 2.71
C ALA A 321 -18.82 13.42 4.01
N LEU A 322 -17.85 13.18 4.90
CA LEU A 322 -18.07 12.50 6.17
C LEU A 322 -18.68 13.43 7.25
N PHE A 323 -18.58 14.74 7.04
CA PHE A 323 -19.15 15.77 7.91
C PHE A 323 -19.52 17.02 7.14
#